data_ebbc771c64e5b057085b48ff3033b201
#
_entry.id   ebbc771c64e5b057085b48ff3033b201
#
_cell.length_a   1.000
_cell.length_b   1.000
_cell.length_c   1.000
_cell.angle_alpha   90.00
_cell.angle_beta   90.00
_cell.angle_gamma   90.00
#
_symmetry.space_group_name_H-M   'P 1'
#
loop_
_entity.id
_entity.type
_entity.pdbx_description
1 polymer ?
#
loop_
_entity_poly.entity_id
_entity_poly.type
_entity_poly.pdbx_seq_one_letter_code
_entity_poly.pdbx_strand_id
1 'polypeptide(L)'
;MDTENTKEEIKFSNGDVHGDVSLEIKEKMKKNVLYISMFSIFMVFVGLTSGYVVSMGDSFWVKFPMPKGFWLSTTVIAFSSLFVQLGISFAKKGNQKLSKLFVVLTFVFGLLFVYYQLKGYSQLIDNGSHLRGDIMVVEGRYGSSGDDGRYYGYYEVKMNDQFIEISGNDYLINGKKMTDAEFTELQKAVAPFEKYSEKSPIDLSGLSAKFKLYYKQQPISIINNELCLPDSSALQFVDLNRLKSLAINIGDKRGDFFVKGQIGKDFHVYYKRKELNYKNRMWEYNGKILDDYLQTKPLESPDTASSYLWLITLLHLAHILFTLFYMAKMTIYSLSGRFTPENTLSLKLGAIFWHFLGILWVYLLLFLLFIH
;
A
#
# COMPACT_ATOMS: atom_id res chain seq x y z
N MET A 1 41.77 59.90 33.15
CA MET A 1 40.36 59.54 32.74
C MET A 1 40.52 58.30 31.88
N ASP A 2 40.73 57.15 32.56
CA ASP A 2 41.11 55.90 31.94
C ASP A 2 39.87 55.01 31.87
N THR A 3 39.45 54.64 30.67
CA THR A 3 38.43 53.68 30.41
C THR A 3 39.10 52.32 30.21
N GLU A 4 39.16 51.53 31.24
CA GLU A 4 39.54 50.13 31.21
C GLU A 4 38.51 49.31 30.39
N ASN A 5 38.96 48.86 29.26
CA ASN A 5 38.22 47.97 28.38
C ASN A 5 38.58 46.51 28.81
N THR A 6 37.77 45.93 29.70
CA THR A 6 37.93 44.54 30.14
C THR A 6 37.46 43.63 29.01
N LYS A 7 38.40 43.19 28.18
CA LYS A 7 38.19 42.02 27.30
C LYS A 7 38.26 40.76 28.16
N GLU A 8 37.12 40.13 28.40
CA GLU A 8 37.11 38.74 28.88
C GLU A 8 37.73 37.83 27.81
N GLU A 9 38.96 37.42 28.05
CA GLU A 9 39.61 36.37 27.30
C GLU A 9 38.90 35.06 27.59
N ILE A 10 38.22 34.48 26.59
CA ILE A 10 37.71 33.13 26.64
C ILE A 10 38.90 32.18 26.55
N LYS A 11 39.38 31.70 27.71
CA LYS A 11 40.36 30.63 27.80
C LYS A 11 39.76 29.32 27.31
N PHE A 12 40.11 28.94 26.10
CA PHE A 12 39.92 27.51 25.67
C PHE A 12 40.92 26.62 26.40
N SER A 13 40.43 25.92 27.43
CA SER A 13 41.20 24.85 28.06
C SER A 13 41.19 23.60 27.14
N ASN A 14 42.35 23.16 26.72
CA ASN A 14 42.59 21.89 26.02
C ASN A 14 42.34 20.71 26.97
N GLY A 15 41.09 20.18 26.97
CA GLY A 15 40.74 19.00 27.75
C GLY A 15 39.24 19.01 28.09
N ASP A 16 38.44 18.28 27.36
CA ASP A 16 37.00 18.09 27.48
C ASP A 16 36.10 19.21 26.89
N VAL A 17 35.93 19.13 25.61
CA VAL A 17 34.96 19.96 24.85
C VAL A 17 33.48 19.76 25.31
N HIS A 18 33.21 18.86 26.26
CA HIS A 18 31.88 18.57 26.79
C HIS A 18 31.67 18.93 28.28
N GLY A 19 32.70 19.46 28.98
CA GLY A 19 32.66 19.73 30.43
C GLY A 19 31.90 20.97 30.86
N ASP A 20 31.92 22.05 30.08
CA ASP A 20 31.54 23.40 30.54
C ASP A 20 30.26 23.98 29.96
N VAL A 21 29.45 23.18 29.25
CA VAL A 21 28.18 23.71 28.73
C VAL A 21 27.11 23.61 29.82
N SER A 22 26.52 24.75 30.18
CA SER A 22 25.44 24.80 31.20
C SER A 22 24.28 23.87 30.84
N LEU A 23 23.62 23.32 31.84
CA LEU A 23 22.47 22.38 31.67
C LEU A 23 21.38 22.99 30.77
N GLU A 24 21.16 24.29 30.86
CA GLU A 24 20.20 25.01 30.03
C GLU A 24 20.56 25.00 28.54
N ILE A 25 21.84 25.19 28.23
CA ILE A 25 22.32 25.15 26.84
C ILE A 25 22.20 23.70 26.30
N LYS A 26 22.58 22.70 27.09
CA LYS A 26 22.40 21.27 26.72
C LYS A 26 20.91 20.92 26.45
N GLU A 27 19.98 21.45 27.21
CA GLU A 27 18.54 21.31 26.95
C GLU A 27 18.09 21.96 25.65
N LYS A 28 18.52 23.20 25.40
CA LYS A 28 18.23 23.93 24.15
C LYS A 28 18.78 23.20 22.93
N MET A 29 20.04 22.71 23.02
CA MET A 29 20.65 21.93 21.95
C MET A 29 19.83 20.66 21.62
N LYS A 30 19.43 19.86 22.61
CA LYS A 30 18.63 18.66 22.42
C LYS A 30 17.27 18.98 21.78
N LYS A 31 16.60 20.06 22.19
CA LYS A 31 15.34 20.52 21.60
C LYS A 31 15.53 20.94 20.14
N ASN A 32 16.59 21.72 19.83
CA ASN A 32 16.88 22.17 18.48
C ASN A 32 17.15 20.98 17.54
N VAL A 33 17.95 20.01 17.95
CA VAL A 33 18.20 18.79 17.17
C VAL A 33 16.89 18.04 16.90
N LEU A 34 16.01 17.93 17.91
CA LEU A 34 14.72 17.30 17.74
C LEU A 34 13.84 18.04 16.71
N TYR A 35 13.76 19.37 16.79
CA TYR A 35 12.96 20.18 15.85
C TYR A 35 13.50 20.10 14.42
N ILE A 36 14.82 20.10 14.22
CA ILE A 36 15.44 19.93 12.90
C ILE A 36 15.10 18.54 12.35
N SER A 37 15.18 17.48 13.19
CA SER A 37 14.81 16.13 12.78
C SER A 37 13.33 16.02 12.40
N MET A 38 12.43 16.62 13.18
CA MET A 38 10.99 16.67 12.86
C MET A 38 10.72 17.41 11.55
N PHE A 39 11.40 18.55 11.32
CA PHE A 39 11.29 19.30 10.08
C PHE A 39 11.75 18.46 8.87
N SER A 40 12.88 17.74 8.99
CA SER A 40 13.36 16.85 7.93
C SER A 40 12.35 15.74 7.61
N ILE A 41 11.78 15.10 8.63
CA ILE A 41 10.73 14.09 8.45
C ILE A 41 9.51 14.69 7.75
N PHE A 42 9.04 15.85 8.21
CA PHE A 42 7.92 16.55 7.61
C PHE A 42 8.15 16.83 6.11
N MET A 43 9.33 17.33 5.74
CA MET A 43 9.67 17.62 4.33
C MET A 43 9.67 16.37 3.46
N VAL A 44 10.10 15.21 3.96
CA VAL A 44 10.03 13.94 3.24
C VAL A 44 8.57 13.57 2.94
N PHE A 45 7.68 13.67 3.93
CA PHE A 45 6.26 13.34 3.73
C PHE A 45 5.55 14.34 2.81
N VAL A 46 5.88 15.63 2.89
CA VAL A 46 5.37 16.65 1.94
C VAL A 46 5.84 16.34 0.52
N GLY A 47 7.10 15.95 0.34
CA GLY A 47 7.62 15.52 -0.96
C GLY A 47 6.88 14.31 -1.53
N LEU A 48 6.65 13.27 -0.70
CA LEU A 48 5.92 12.08 -1.12
C LEU A 48 4.45 12.37 -1.45
N THR A 49 3.75 13.16 -0.64
CA THR A 49 2.36 13.54 -0.93
C THR A 49 2.24 14.47 -2.15
N SER A 50 3.22 15.35 -2.37
CA SER A 50 3.30 16.14 -3.60
C SER A 50 3.51 15.27 -4.83
N GLY A 51 4.47 14.32 -4.78
CA GLY A 51 4.69 13.34 -5.85
C GLY A 51 3.44 12.52 -6.16
N TYR A 52 2.71 12.11 -5.12
CA TYR A 52 1.42 11.43 -5.24
C TYR A 52 0.43 12.25 -6.08
N VAL A 53 0.21 13.52 -5.73
CA VAL A 53 -0.75 14.40 -6.42
C VAL A 53 -0.36 14.64 -7.88
N VAL A 54 0.94 14.80 -8.16
CA VAL A 54 1.45 14.96 -9.52
C VAL A 54 1.22 13.71 -10.34
N SER A 55 1.51 12.54 -9.78
CA SER A 55 1.34 11.24 -10.46
C SER A 55 -0.11 10.90 -10.82
N MET A 56 -1.09 11.46 -10.09
CA MET A 56 -2.52 11.29 -10.41
C MET A 56 -2.94 11.93 -11.75
N GLY A 57 -2.15 12.87 -12.29
CA GLY A 57 -2.56 13.69 -13.43
C GLY A 57 -2.71 12.92 -14.73
N ASP A 58 -1.80 12.00 -15.02
CA ASP A 58 -1.65 11.34 -16.33
C ASP A 58 -1.74 9.80 -16.27
N SER A 59 -2.02 9.21 -15.09
CA SER A 59 -2.08 7.77 -14.92
C SER A 59 -3.49 7.28 -14.58
N PHE A 60 -3.72 6.01 -14.82
CA PHE A 60 -4.83 5.30 -14.20
C PHE A 60 -4.57 5.19 -12.70
N TRP A 61 -5.61 5.36 -11.89
CA TRP A 61 -5.48 5.49 -10.45
C TRP A 61 -6.52 4.64 -9.75
N VAL A 62 -6.07 3.70 -8.92
CA VAL A 62 -6.98 2.84 -8.15
C VAL A 62 -7.20 3.44 -6.77
N LYS A 63 -8.46 3.48 -6.34
CA LYS A 63 -8.84 3.87 -4.98
C LYS A 63 -9.53 2.74 -4.27
N PHE A 64 -9.05 2.42 -3.08
CA PHE A 64 -9.66 1.45 -2.18
C PHE A 64 -10.36 2.16 -1.01
N PRO A 65 -11.46 1.59 -0.49
CA PRO A 65 -12.06 2.10 0.72
C PRO A 65 -11.07 2.01 1.89
N MET A 66 -11.01 3.07 2.69
CA MET A 66 -10.06 3.15 3.80
C MET A 66 -10.32 2.04 4.83
N PRO A 67 -9.30 1.23 5.17
CA PRO A 67 -9.45 0.13 6.12
C PRO A 67 -9.94 0.57 7.49
N LYS A 68 -10.82 -0.23 8.10
CA LYS A 68 -11.30 0.03 9.48
C LYS A 68 -10.16 0.04 10.49
N GLY A 69 -9.08 -0.72 10.24
CA GLY A 69 -7.88 -0.72 11.06
C GLY A 69 -7.24 0.65 11.21
N PHE A 70 -7.21 1.47 10.16
CA PHE A 70 -6.63 2.81 10.18
C PHE A 70 -7.47 3.81 11.00
N TRP A 71 -8.78 3.68 11.01
CA TRP A 71 -9.67 4.47 11.87
C TRP A 71 -9.46 4.14 13.35
N LEU A 72 -9.37 2.84 13.67
CA LEU A 72 -9.12 2.40 15.04
C LEU A 72 -7.73 2.84 15.53
N SER A 73 -6.70 2.72 14.70
CA SER A 73 -5.37 3.19 15.06
C SER A 73 -5.33 4.70 15.32
N THR A 74 -6.07 5.49 14.54
CA THR A 74 -6.18 6.94 14.75
C THR A 74 -6.79 7.28 16.11
N THR A 75 -7.83 6.57 16.51
CA THR A 75 -8.44 6.74 17.84
C THR A 75 -7.45 6.38 18.94
N VAL A 76 -6.74 5.28 18.78
CA VAL A 76 -5.76 4.80 19.77
C VAL A 76 -4.59 5.77 19.94
N ILE A 77 -4.04 6.33 18.84
CA ILE A 77 -2.93 7.29 18.94
C ILE A 77 -3.34 8.60 19.60
N ALA A 78 -4.61 9.04 19.40
CA ALA A 78 -5.15 10.21 20.07
C ALA A 78 -5.19 10.01 21.60
N PHE A 79 -5.68 8.87 22.09
CA PHE A 79 -5.65 8.54 23.51
C PHE A 79 -4.22 8.40 24.04
N SER A 80 -3.32 7.77 23.30
CA SER A 80 -1.91 7.66 23.68
C SER A 80 -1.26 9.04 23.84
N SER A 81 -1.57 9.97 22.93
CA SER A 81 -1.10 11.37 23.02
C SER A 81 -1.63 12.07 24.29
N LEU A 82 -2.88 11.84 24.67
CA LEU A 82 -3.43 12.37 25.90
C LEU A 82 -2.70 11.78 27.12
N PHE A 83 -2.47 10.48 27.15
CA PHE A 83 -1.83 9.80 28.28
C PHE A 83 -0.38 10.26 28.49
N VAL A 84 0.41 10.45 27.43
CA VAL A 84 1.77 10.98 27.61
C VAL A 84 1.77 12.37 28.19
N GLN A 85 0.82 13.22 27.82
CA GLN A 85 0.69 14.57 28.37
C GLN A 85 0.30 14.55 29.85
N LEU A 86 -0.63 13.67 30.24
CA LEU A 86 -1.00 13.45 31.64
C LEU A 86 0.21 12.89 32.43
N GLY A 87 0.95 11.95 31.87
CA GLY A 87 2.16 11.41 32.48
C GLY A 87 3.17 12.48 32.85
N ILE A 88 3.46 13.42 31.91
CA ILE A 88 4.34 14.57 32.16
C ILE A 88 3.76 15.50 33.23
N SER A 89 2.48 15.79 33.16
CA SER A 89 1.82 16.68 34.12
C SER A 89 1.91 16.17 35.56
N PHE A 90 1.67 14.86 35.75
CA PHE A 90 1.80 14.23 37.08
C PHE A 90 3.26 14.08 37.51
N ALA A 91 4.20 13.86 36.60
CA ALA A 91 5.63 13.87 36.93
C ALA A 91 6.06 15.23 37.49
N LYS A 92 5.66 16.35 36.86
CA LYS A 92 5.96 17.70 37.31
C LYS A 92 5.33 18.02 38.68
N LYS A 93 4.15 17.46 38.98
CA LYS A 93 3.46 17.61 40.27
C LYS A 93 4.02 16.71 41.39
N GLY A 94 5.07 15.91 41.12
CA GLY A 94 5.66 14.99 42.04
C GLY A 94 4.86 13.71 42.29
N ASN A 95 3.71 13.52 41.64
CA ASN A 95 2.90 12.31 41.77
C ASN A 95 3.44 11.17 40.89
N GLN A 96 4.45 10.47 41.41
CA GLN A 96 5.13 9.41 40.69
C GLN A 96 4.22 8.23 40.34
N LYS A 97 3.22 7.88 41.19
CA LYS A 97 2.34 6.74 40.95
C LYS A 97 1.50 6.96 39.69
N LEU A 98 0.84 8.12 39.59
CA LEU A 98 0.03 8.45 38.41
C LEU A 98 0.90 8.69 37.17
N SER A 99 2.08 9.31 37.30
CA SER A 99 3.01 9.47 36.21
C SER A 99 3.43 8.12 35.61
N LYS A 100 3.82 7.14 36.46
CA LYS A 100 4.17 5.77 36.00
C LYS A 100 3.00 5.13 35.27
N LEU A 101 1.79 5.21 35.81
CA LEU A 101 0.60 4.63 35.19
C LEU A 101 0.37 5.20 33.77
N PHE A 102 0.39 6.52 33.62
CA PHE A 102 0.12 7.15 32.33
C PHE A 102 1.24 6.94 31.31
N VAL A 103 2.50 6.87 31.72
CA VAL A 103 3.61 6.53 30.83
C VAL A 103 3.50 5.07 30.33
N VAL A 104 3.14 4.13 31.21
CA VAL A 104 2.88 2.73 30.82
C VAL A 104 1.69 2.65 29.87
N LEU A 105 0.58 3.34 30.16
CA LEU A 105 -0.59 3.40 29.27
C LEU A 105 -0.22 3.96 27.89
N THR A 106 0.61 5.00 27.84
CA THR A 106 1.10 5.55 26.55
C THR A 106 1.80 4.48 25.72
N PHE A 107 2.68 3.70 26.34
CA PHE A 107 3.42 2.64 25.65
C PHE A 107 2.50 1.51 25.18
N VAL A 108 1.56 1.07 26.03
CA VAL A 108 0.58 0.03 25.68
C VAL A 108 -0.31 0.49 24.51
N PHE A 109 -0.79 1.73 24.53
CA PHE A 109 -1.57 2.29 23.43
C PHE A 109 -0.73 2.48 22.17
N GLY A 110 0.57 2.75 22.29
CA GLY A 110 1.50 2.73 21.16
C GLY A 110 1.61 1.36 20.51
N LEU A 111 1.69 0.28 21.30
CA LEU A 111 1.66 -1.10 20.76
C LEU A 111 0.32 -1.44 20.11
N LEU A 112 -0.80 -1.02 20.69
CA LEU A 112 -2.12 -1.18 20.11
C LEU A 112 -2.25 -0.42 18.78
N PHE A 113 -1.64 0.76 18.66
CA PHE A 113 -1.58 1.48 17.39
C PHE A 113 -0.91 0.63 16.31
N VAL A 114 0.26 0.05 16.57
CA VAL A 114 0.97 -0.84 15.63
C VAL A 114 0.10 -2.04 15.26
N TYR A 115 -0.53 -2.67 16.22
CA TYR A 115 -1.43 -3.80 15.97
C TYR A 115 -2.57 -3.44 14.99
N TYR A 116 -3.26 -2.31 15.20
CA TYR A 116 -4.33 -1.87 14.32
C TYR A 116 -3.82 -1.41 12.95
N GLN A 117 -2.60 -0.88 12.85
CA GLN A 117 -1.95 -0.58 11.57
C GLN A 117 -1.71 -1.87 10.77
N LEU A 118 -1.14 -2.90 11.39
CA LEU A 118 -0.92 -4.19 10.76
C LEU A 118 -2.24 -4.85 10.31
N LYS A 119 -3.30 -4.73 11.14
CA LYS A 119 -4.63 -5.18 10.76
C LYS A 119 -5.20 -4.39 9.57
N GLY A 120 -4.94 -3.08 9.50
CA GLY A 120 -5.29 -2.24 8.34
C GLY A 120 -4.57 -2.70 7.08
N TYR A 121 -3.29 -3.04 7.16
CA TYR A 121 -2.54 -3.59 6.02
C TYR A 121 -3.08 -4.95 5.57
N SER A 122 -3.43 -5.84 6.50
CA SER A 122 -4.07 -7.11 6.14
C SER A 122 -5.38 -6.87 5.36
N GLN A 123 -6.20 -5.91 5.79
CA GLN A 123 -7.42 -5.54 5.07
C GLN A 123 -7.15 -4.96 3.68
N LEU A 124 -6.08 -4.17 3.50
CA LEU A 124 -5.66 -3.68 2.18
C LEU A 124 -5.25 -4.83 1.26
N ILE A 125 -4.46 -5.79 1.76
CA ILE A 125 -4.05 -6.97 1.00
C ILE A 125 -5.28 -7.81 0.60
N ASP A 126 -6.20 -8.01 1.53
CA ASP A 126 -7.45 -8.76 1.26
C ASP A 126 -8.32 -8.08 0.19
N ASN A 127 -8.26 -6.74 0.11
CA ASN A 127 -8.93 -5.96 -0.93
C ASN A 127 -8.14 -5.92 -2.26
N GLY A 128 -6.93 -6.48 -2.31
CA GLY A 128 -6.11 -6.54 -3.52
C GLY A 128 -5.08 -5.41 -3.66
N SER A 129 -4.96 -4.50 -2.68
CA SER A 129 -3.92 -3.48 -2.68
C SER A 129 -2.58 -4.08 -2.26
N HIS A 130 -1.58 -3.96 -3.10
CA HIS A 130 -0.21 -4.46 -2.86
C HIS A 130 0.82 -3.36 -3.09
N LEU A 131 1.99 -3.51 -2.48
CA LEU A 131 3.11 -2.57 -2.69
C LEU A 131 3.57 -2.52 -4.16
N ARG A 132 3.48 -3.66 -4.84
CA ARG A 132 3.73 -3.80 -6.28
C ARG A 132 2.58 -4.58 -6.88
N GLY A 133 2.00 -4.06 -7.94
CA GLY A 133 0.93 -4.68 -8.68
C GLY A 133 0.58 -3.83 -9.89
N ASP A 134 -0.20 -4.39 -10.78
CA ASP A 134 -0.71 -3.68 -11.94
C ASP A 134 -2.20 -3.41 -11.74
N ILE A 135 -2.70 -2.31 -12.34
CA ILE A 135 -4.13 -2.07 -12.45
C ILE A 135 -4.60 -2.93 -13.60
N MET A 136 -5.12 -4.10 -13.36
CA MET A 136 -5.51 -4.92 -14.47
C MET A 136 -6.86 -5.59 -14.30
N VAL A 137 -7.44 -5.83 -15.44
CA VAL A 137 -8.65 -6.60 -15.63
C VAL A 137 -8.28 -7.85 -16.43
N VAL A 138 -8.92 -8.97 -16.14
CA VAL A 138 -8.70 -10.22 -16.88
C VAL A 138 -8.92 -10.01 -18.37
N GLU A 139 -7.95 -10.38 -19.17
CA GLU A 139 -8.04 -10.32 -20.63
C GLU A 139 -8.75 -11.53 -21.23
N GLY A 140 -8.89 -12.60 -20.47
CA GLY A 140 -9.63 -13.78 -20.90
C GLY A 140 -11.13 -13.58 -20.75
N ARG A 141 -11.87 -14.27 -21.60
CA ARG A 141 -13.32 -14.37 -21.48
C ARG A 141 -13.72 -15.80 -21.18
N TYR A 142 -14.66 -15.94 -20.27
CA TYR A 142 -15.20 -17.21 -19.84
C TYR A 142 -16.72 -17.13 -19.98
N GLY A 143 -17.33 -18.08 -20.69
CA GLY A 143 -18.77 -18.12 -20.90
C GLY A 143 -19.25 -17.65 -22.27
N SER A 144 -20.57 -17.47 -22.42
CA SER A 144 -21.21 -17.06 -23.67
C SER A 144 -21.04 -15.58 -23.99
N SER A 145 -21.32 -15.20 -25.24
CA SER A 145 -21.42 -13.80 -25.63
C SER A 145 -22.49 -13.09 -24.80
N GLY A 146 -22.28 -11.81 -24.49
CA GLY A 146 -23.31 -11.00 -23.88
C GLY A 146 -24.53 -10.88 -24.81
N ASP A 147 -25.67 -10.54 -24.24
CA ASP A 147 -26.95 -10.41 -24.96
C ASP A 147 -26.91 -9.38 -26.10
N ASP A 148 -25.94 -8.47 -26.08
CA ASP A 148 -25.69 -7.45 -27.10
C ASP A 148 -24.80 -7.91 -28.26
N GLY A 149 -24.38 -9.19 -28.27
CA GLY A 149 -23.51 -9.79 -29.29
C GLY A 149 -22.06 -9.25 -29.29
N ARG A 150 -21.70 -8.43 -28.33
CA ARG A 150 -20.34 -7.89 -28.21
C ARG A 150 -19.39 -8.91 -27.62
N TYR A 151 -18.16 -8.82 -28.04
CA TYR A 151 -17.05 -9.59 -27.52
C TYR A 151 -16.35 -8.82 -26.40
N TYR A 152 -16.16 -9.46 -25.23
CA TYR A 152 -15.68 -8.77 -24.03
C TYR A 152 -14.27 -9.19 -23.56
N GLY A 153 -13.55 -9.94 -24.30
CA GLY A 153 -12.18 -10.36 -23.96
C GLY A 153 -11.38 -10.78 -25.17
N TYR A 154 -10.10 -10.92 -25.00
CA TYR A 154 -9.20 -11.36 -26.06
C TYR A 154 -9.03 -12.86 -26.05
N TYR A 155 -8.85 -13.47 -24.88
CA TYR A 155 -8.65 -14.90 -24.72
C TYR A 155 -9.81 -15.55 -23.97
N GLU A 156 -10.12 -16.78 -24.35
CA GLU A 156 -11.14 -17.61 -23.74
C GLU A 156 -10.59 -19.02 -23.56
N VAL A 157 -10.95 -19.69 -22.47
CA VAL A 157 -10.60 -21.07 -22.22
C VAL A 157 -11.86 -21.91 -22.21
N LYS A 158 -11.84 -23.02 -22.97
CA LYS A 158 -12.87 -24.05 -22.88
C LYS A 158 -12.31 -25.29 -22.18
N MET A 159 -13.11 -25.90 -21.35
CA MET A 159 -12.85 -27.21 -20.81
C MET A 159 -13.94 -28.19 -21.29
N ASN A 160 -13.52 -29.25 -21.94
CA ASN A 160 -14.45 -30.24 -22.57
C ASN A 160 -15.46 -29.54 -23.52
N ASP A 161 -15.00 -28.64 -24.36
CA ASP A 161 -15.79 -27.83 -25.29
C ASP A 161 -16.83 -26.87 -24.67
N GLN A 162 -16.78 -26.69 -23.34
CA GLN A 162 -17.62 -25.75 -22.61
C GLN A 162 -16.80 -24.55 -22.13
N PHE A 163 -17.34 -23.34 -22.29
CA PHE A 163 -16.68 -22.15 -21.77
C PHE A 163 -16.65 -22.15 -20.25
N ILE A 164 -15.52 -21.72 -19.72
CA ILE A 164 -15.39 -21.43 -18.31
C ILE A 164 -15.97 -20.06 -18.05
N GLU A 165 -16.94 -19.95 -17.16
CA GLU A 165 -17.58 -18.71 -16.73
C GLU A 165 -16.93 -18.21 -15.45
N ILE A 166 -16.97 -16.91 -15.22
CA ILE A 166 -16.52 -16.29 -13.97
C ILE A 166 -17.68 -15.56 -13.30
N SER A 167 -17.87 -15.82 -12.01
CA SER A 167 -18.79 -15.06 -11.15
C SER A 167 -18.03 -14.62 -9.89
N GLY A 168 -17.66 -13.34 -9.84
CA GLY A 168 -16.73 -12.83 -8.84
C GLY A 168 -15.34 -13.48 -8.97
N ASN A 169 -14.89 -14.21 -7.97
CA ASN A 169 -13.65 -15.00 -8.02
C ASN A 169 -13.89 -16.51 -8.26
N ASP A 170 -15.12 -16.91 -8.50
CA ASP A 170 -15.44 -18.30 -8.73
C ASP A 170 -15.45 -18.64 -10.23
N TYR A 171 -14.86 -19.77 -10.58
CA TYR A 171 -14.83 -20.32 -11.93
C TYR A 171 -15.93 -21.35 -12.05
N LEU A 172 -16.77 -21.21 -13.07
CA LEU A 172 -17.97 -22.00 -13.26
C LEU A 172 -17.93 -22.71 -14.62
N ILE A 173 -18.53 -23.88 -14.69
CA ILE A 173 -18.83 -24.61 -15.93
C ILE A 173 -20.31 -24.91 -15.92
N ASN A 174 -21.07 -24.43 -16.92
CA ASN A 174 -22.52 -24.56 -16.97
C ASN A 174 -23.22 -24.11 -15.67
N GLY A 175 -22.78 -22.98 -15.12
CA GLY A 175 -23.34 -22.43 -13.89
C GLY A 175 -22.96 -23.17 -12.60
N LYS A 176 -22.17 -24.25 -12.68
CA LYS A 176 -21.66 -24.99 -11.51
C LYS A 176 -20.22 -24.63 -11.24
N LYS A 177 -19.89 -24.38 -9.97
CA LYS A 177 -18.52 -24.10 -9.54
C LYS A 177 -17.60 -25.28 -9.86
N MET A 178 -16.46 -24.99 -10.47
CA MET A 178 -15.40 -25.97 -10.70
C MET A 178 -14.94 -26.59 -9.39
N THR A 179 -14.67 -27.87 -9.42
CA THR A 179 -14.02 -28.57 -8.30
C THR A 179 -12.56 -28.15 -8.17
N ASP A 180 -11.99 -28.26 -6.98
CA ASP A 180 -10.57 -27.92 -6.75
C ASP A 180 -9.63 -28.74 -7.65
N ALA A 181 -10.00 -29.98 -7.98
CA ALA A 181 -9.25 -30.83 -8.91
C ALA A 181 -9.27 -30.26 -10.34
N GLU A 182 -10.45 -29.94 -10.87
CA GLU A 182 -10.60 -29.32 -12.21
C GLU A 182 -9.89 -27.98 -12.29
N PHE A 183 -10.01 -27.17 -11.24
CA PHE A 183 -9.32 -25.89 -11.19
C PHE A 183 -7.79 -26.05 -11.16
N THR A 184 -7.27 -27.02 -10.42
CA THR A 184 -5.83 -27.34 -10.38
C THR A 184 -5.33 -27.80 -11.76
N GLU A 185 -6.13 -28.57 -12.50
CA GLU A 185 -5.80 -28.96 -13.87
C GLU A 185 -5.77 -27.75 -14.81
N LEU A 186 -6.73 -26.82 -14.69
CA LEU A 186 -6.76 -25.58 -15.44
C LEU A 186 -5.50 -24.74 -15.14
N GLN A 187 -5.14 -24.59 -13.87
CA GLN A 187 -3.92 -23.87 -13.49
C GLN A 187 -2.66 -24.50 -14.12
N LYS A 188 -2.55 -25.82 -14.10
CA LYS A 188 -1.43 -26.52 -14.75
C LYS A 188 -1.39 -26.31 -16.27
N ALA A 189 -2.56 -26.28 -16.91
CA ALA A 189 -2.65 -26.08 -18.36
C ALA A 189 -2.20 -24.67 -18.79
N VAL A 190 -2.44 -23.65 -17.98
CA VAL A 190 -2.09 -22.24 -18.30
C VAL A 190 -0.76 -21.80 -17.70
N ALA A 191 -0.19 -22.52 -16.73
CA ALA A 191 1.07 -22.16 -16.07
C ALA A 191 2.26 -21.91 -17.01
N PRO A 192 2.43 -22.59 -18.16
CA PRO A 192 3.51 -22.29 -19.12
C PRO A 192 3.46 -20.85 -19.62
N PHE A 193 2.28 -20.25 -19.76
CA PHE A 193 2.13 -18.89 -20.25
C PHE A 193 2.58 -17.82 -19.23
N GLU A 194 2.52 -18.13 -17.94
CA GLU A 194 3.01 -17.25 -16.88
C GLU A 194 4.52 -17.00 -16.99
N LYS A 195 5.28 -18.04 -17.35
CA LYS A 195 6.74 -18.01 -17.44
C LYS A 195 7.26 -17.60 -18.82
N TYR A 196 6.39 -17.20 -19.72
CA TYR A 196 6.77 -16.83 -21.07
C TYR A 196 7.79 -15.67 -21.06
N SER A 197 8.84 -15.85 -21.83
CA SER A 197 9.77 -14.80 -22.23
C SER A 197 10.04 -14.92 -23.73
N GLU A 198 10.31 -13.81 -24.41
CA GLU A 198 10.63 -13.79 -25.87
C GLU A 198 11.75 -14.74 -26.29
N LYS A 199 12.52 -15.24 -25.33
CA LYS A 199 13.69 -16.11 -25.57
C LYS A 199 13.42 -17.60 -25.32
N SER A 200 12.24 -17.95 -24.83
CA SER A 200 11.93 -19.34 -24.46
C SER A 200 10.67 -19.82 -25.17
N PRO A 201 10.70 -20.96 -25.86
CA PRO A 201 9.48 -21.54 -26.44
C PRO A 201 8.47 -21.83 -25.34
N ILE A 202 7.18 -21.62 -25.63
CA ILE A 202 6.10 -21.94 -24.71
C ILE A 202 5.92 -23.47 -24.70
N ASP A 203 5.89 -24.06 -23.52
CA ASP A 203 5.47 -25.45 -23.36
C ASP A 203 3.95 -25.56 -23.52
N LEU A 204 3.52 -26.07 -24.67
CA LEU A 204 2.10 -26.24 -25.02
C LEU A 204 1.52 -27.60 -24.59
N SER A 205 2.31 -28.45 -23.93
CA SER A 205 1.89 -29.78 -23.49
C SER A 205 0.68 -29.77 -22.56
N GLY A 206 0.45 -28.68 -21.82
CA GLY A 206 -0.71 -28.49 -20.96
C GLY A 206 -2.01 -28.25 -21.72
N LEU A 207 -1.95 -27.73 -22.96
CA LEU A 207 -3.12 -27.57 -23.81
C LEU A 207 -3.43 -28.93 -24.47
N SER A 208 -4.24 -29.71 -23.81
CA SER A 208 -4.70 -31.02 -24.26
C SER A 208 -6.06 -30.92 -24.95
N ALA A 209 -6.58 -32.06 -25.40
CA ALA A 209 -7.97 -32.16 -25.88
C ALA A 209 -9.01 -31.63 -24.87
N LYS A 210 -8.67 -31.63 -23.57
CA LYS A 210 -9.54 -31.17 -22.49
C LYS A 210 -9.62 -29.64 -22.40
N PHE A 211 -8.50 -28.93 -22.62
CA PHE A 211 -8.41 -27.47 -22.56
C PHE A 211 -8.07 -26.90 -23.92
N LYS A 212 -8.92 -26.01 -24.41
CA LYS A 212 -8.73 -25.30 -25.69
C LYS A 212 -8.73 -23.82 -25.45
N LEU A 213 -7.77 -23.13 -26.08
CA LEU A 213 -7.63 -21.68 -26.02
C LEU A 213 -8.27 -21.04 -27.25
N TYR A 214 -9.01 -19.96 -27.05
CA TYR A 214 -9.68 -19.19 -28.07
C TYR A 214 -9.20 -17.73 -28.02
N TYR A 215 -9.18 -17.10 -29.17
CA TYR A 215 -8.92 -15.68 -29.31
C TYR A 215 -10.08 -15.04 -30.07
N LYS A 216 -10.77 -14.09 -29.47
CA LYS A 216 -11.97 -13.45 -30.05
C LYS A 216 -12.96 -14.46 -30.62
N GLN A 217 -13.33 -15.47 -29.82
CA GLN A 217 -14.24 -16.56 -30.11
C GLN A 217 -13.76 -17.57 -31.17
N GLN A 218 -12.60 -17.40 -31.74
CA GLN A 218 -12.02 -18.33 -32.72
C GLN A 218 -10.91 -19.16 -32.06
N PRO A 219 -10.79 -20.44 -32.40
CA PRO A 219 -9.78 -21.29 -31.81
C PRO A 219 -8.37 -20.82 -32.21
N ILE A 220 -7.46 -20.83 -31.25
CA ILE A 220 -6.04 -20.62 -31.52
C ILE A 220 -5.46 -21.89 -32.10
N SER A 221 -4.71 -21.76 -33.17
CA SER A 221 -3.98 -22.85 -33.81
C SER A 221 -2.54 -22.95 -33.28
N ILE A 222 -2.01 -24.18 -33.28
CA ILE A 222 -0.60 -24.44 -32.96
C ILE A 222 0.06 -24.87 -34.26
N ILE A 223 0.95 -24.03 -34.76
CA ILE A 223 1.70 -24.28 -36.02
C ILE A 223 3.19 -24.30 -35.67
N ASN A 224 3.89 -25.36 -36.01
CA ASN A 224 5.32 -25.51 -35.70
C ASN A 224 5.69 -25.31 -34.21
N ASN A 225 4.81 -25.73 -33.31
CA ASN A 225 4.94 -25.56 -31.86
C ASN A 225 4.89 -24.10 -31.40
N GLU A 226 4.30 -23.21 -32.21
CA GLU A 226 4.02 -21.82 -31.88
C GLU A 226 2.51 -21.57 -31.90
N LEU A 227 2.05 -20.70 -30.98
CA LEU A 227 0.66 -20.25 -30.96
C LEU A 227 0.45 -19.22 -32.07
N CYS A 228 -0.55 -19.49 -32.90
CA CYS A 228 -0.94 -18.59 -33.99
C CYS A 228 -2.38 -18.13 -33.80
N LEU A 229 -2.63 -16.87 -34.11
CA LEU A 229 -3.96 -16.29 -34.17
C LEU A 229 -4.81 -17.02 -35.24
N PRO A 230 -6.14 -16.87 -35.21
CA PRO A 230 -7.03 -17.52 -36.17
C PRO A 230 -6.71 -17.23 -37.65
N ASP A 231 -6.07 -16.07 -37.93
CA ASP A 231 -5.59 -15.68 -39.25
C ASP A 231 -4.21 -16.28 -39.61
N SER A 232 -3.71 -17.22 -38.79
CA SER A 232 -2.40 -17.87 -38.91
C SER A 232 -1.21 -16.94 -38.67
N SER A 233 -1.41 -15.69 -38.18
CA SER A 233 -0.33 -14.82 -37.78
C SER A 233 0.22 -15.24 -36.39
N ALA A 234 1.52 -15.07 -36.18
CA ALA A 234 2.15 -15.32 -34.90
C ALA A 234 1.67 -14.29 -33.88
N LEU A 235 1.56 -14.72 -32.60
CA LEU A 235 1.22 -13.81 -31.50
C LEU A 235 2.30 -12.74 -31.35
N GLN A 236 1.89 -11.48 -31.27
CA GLN A 236 2.77 -10.37 -31.01
C GLN A 236 2.99 -10.20 -29.50
N PHE A 237 3.95 -9.36 -29.13
CA PHE A 237 4.26 -9.07 -27.71
C PHE A 237 3.04 -8.71 -26.86
N VAL A 238 2.12 -7.89 -27.42
CA VAL A 238 0.88 -7.49 -26.72
C VAL A 238 -0.03 -8.70 -26.45
N ASP A 239 -0.17 -9.58 -27.45
CA ASP A 239 -1.00 -10.79 -27.33
C ASP A 239 -0.42 -11.76 -26.30
N LEU A 240 0.89 -11.91 -26.29
CA LEU A 240 1.61 -12.74 -25.32
C LEU A 240 1.51 -12.19 -23.89
N ASN A 241 1.59 -10.87 -23.71
CA ASN A 241 1.40 -10.24 -22.42
C ASN A 241 -0.03 -10.45 -21.89
N ARG A 242 -1.04 -10.36 -22.75
CA ARG A 242 -2.43 -10.64 -22.39
C ARG A 242 -2.62 -12.09 -21.97
N LEU A 243 -2.01 -13.03 -22.72
CA LEU A 243 -2.05 -14.44 -22.39
C LEU A 243 -1.35 -14.73 -21.06
N LYS A 244 -0.22 -14.11 -20.82
CA LYS A 244 0.49 -14.16 -19.53
C LYS A 244 -0.37 -13.63 -18.40
N SER A 245 -1.05 -12.49 -18.58
CA SER A 245 -1.96 -11.91 -17.59
C SER A 245 -3.11 -12.85 -17.27
N LEU A 246 -3.70 -13.51 -18.29
CA LEU A 246 -4.73 -14.52 -18.08
C LEU A 246 -4.21 -15.68 -17.22
N ALA A 247 -3.02 -16.20 -17.52
CA ALA A 247 -2.43 -17.29 -16.76
C ALA A 247 -2.17 -16.93 -15.29
N ILE A 248 -1.63 -15.74 -15.04
CA ILE A 248 -1.42 -15.22 -13.69
C ILE A 248 -2.74 -15.12 -12.92
N ASN A 249 -3.79 -14.59 -13.54
CA ASN A 249 -5.10 -14.46 -12.88
C ASN A 249 -5.72 -15.81 -12.54
N ILE A 250 -5.61 -16.77 -13.44
CA ILE A 250 -6.06 -18.16 -13.16
C ILE A 250 -5.19 -18.77 -12.06
N GLY A 251 -3.87 -18.59 -12.11
CA GLY A 251 -2.93 -19.06 -11.10
C GLY A 251 -3.29 -18.56 -9.70
N ASP A 252 -3.65 -17.31 -9.58
CA ASP A 252 -4.00 -16.63 -8.33
C ASP A 252 -5.49 -16.79 -7.92
N LYS A 253 -6.28 -17.57 -8.64
CA LYS A 253 -7.73 -17.70 -8.43
C LYS A 253 -8.47 -16.36 -8.48
N ARG A 254 -8.09 -15.49 -9.39
CA ARG A 254 -8.75 -14.20 -9.57
C ARG A 254 -9.83 -14.30 -10.64
N GLY A 255 -10.86 -13.47 -10.49
CA GLY A 255 -11.94 -13.36 -11.45
C GLY A 255 -11.63 -12.38 -12.57
N ASP A 256 -12.60 -11.53 -12.90
CA ASP A 256 -12.48 -10.53 -13.96
C ASP A 256 -11.49 -9.40 -13.67
N PHE A 257 -11.02 -9.29 -12.42
CA PHE A 257 -10.16 -8.19 -11.98
C PHE A 257 -8.86 -8.72 -11.42
N PHE A 258 -7.80 -7.97 -11.64
CA PHE A 258 -6.51 -8.21 -11.01
C PHE A 258 -6.58 -8.11 -9.48
N VAL A 259 -7.31 -7.12 -8.96
CA VAL A 259 -7.61 -6.96 -7.55
C VAL A 259 -8.85 -7.75 -7.16
N LYS A 260 -8.92 -8.23 -5.93
CA LYS A 260 -10.12 -8.89 -5.41
C LYS A 260 -11.24 -7.87 -5.24
N GLY A 261 -12.43 -8.18 -5.73
CA GLY A 261 -13.60 -7.33 -5.60
C GLY A 261 -14.21 -6.86 -6.92
N GLN A 262 -15.21 -6.02 -6.82
CA GLN A 262 -15.96 -5.46 -7.94
C GLN A 262 -15.67 -3.96 -8.09
N ILE A 263 -15.41 -3.53 -9.33
CA ILE A 263 -15.28 -2.10 -9.66
C ILE A 263 -16.57 -1.36 -9.31
N GLY A 264 -16.40 -0.17 -8.74
CA GLY A 264 -17.52 0.69 -8.34
C GLY A 264 -18.17 0.31 -7.00
N LYS A 265 -17.74 -0.82 -6.38
CA LYS A 265 -18.22 -1.26 -5.08
C LYS A 265 -17.07 -1.43 -4.08
N ASP A 266 -16.10 -2.28 -4.41
CA ASP A 266 -14.98 -2.62 -3.52
C ASP A 266 -13.75 -1.77 -3.82
N PHE A 267 -13.63 -1.28 -5.04
CA PHE A 267 -12.60 -0.31 -5.44
C PHE A 267 -13.08 0.51 -6.64
N HIS A 268 -12.41 1.65 -6.86
CA HIS A 268 -12.74 2.59 -7.93
C HIS A 268 -11.49 2.89 -8.76
N VAL A 269 -11.64 3.05 -10.06
CA VAL A 269 -10.55 3.39 -10.98
C VAL A 269 -10.80 4.77 -11.56
N TYR A 270 -9.78 5.61 -11.54
CA TYR A 270 -9.83 6.98 -12.05
C TYR A 270 -8.84 7.14 -13.21
N TYR A 271 -9.21 7.96 -14.15
CA TYR A 271 -8.35 8.44 -15.23
C TYR A 271 -8.51 9.95 -15.35
N LYS A 272 -7.39 10.69 -15.41
CA LYS A 272 -7.40 12.17 -15.40
C LYS A 272 -8.31 12.74 -14.30
N ARG A 273 -8.20 12.19 -13.11
CA ARG A 273 -8.95 12.58 -11.89
C ARG A 273 -10.47 12.36 -11.96
N LYS A 274 -10.99 11.68 -12.98
CA LYS A 274 -12.40 11.31 -13.08
C LYS A 274 -12.54 9.81 -12.98
N GLU A 275 -13.57 9.38 -12.27
CA GLU A 275 -13.89 7.98 -12.12
C GLU A 275 -14.30 7.38 -13.48
N LEU A 276 -13.77 6.19 -13.74
CA LEU A 276 -14.12 5.37 -14.89
C LEU A 276 -15.25 4.42 -14.52
N ASN A 277 -16.20 4.28 -15.42
CA ASN A 277 -17.19 3.21 -15.36
C ASN A 277 -16.63 1.97 -16.07
N TYR A 278 -16.85 0.80 -15.46
CA TYR A 278 -16.52 -0.46 -16.09
C TYR A 278 -17.82 -1.22 -16.38
N LYS A 279 -18.19 -1.27 -17.62
CA LYS A 279 -19.44 -1.89 -18.07
C LYS A 279 -19.18 -2.80 -19.25
N ASN A 280 -19.76 -4.00 -19.22
CA ASN A 280 -19.54 -5.00 -20.24
C ASN A 280 -18.05 -5.26 -20.52
N ARG A 281 -17.22 -5.27 -19.45
CA ARG A 281 -15.76 -5.45 -19.49
C ARG A 281 -15.02 -4.39 -20.34
N MET A 282 -15.62 -3.23 -20.51
CA MET A 282 -15.03 -2.07 -21.19
C MET A 282 -15.00 -0.85 -20.27
N TRP A 283 -13.94 -0.09 -20.37
CA TRP A 283 -13.78 1.17 -19.66
C TRP A 283 -14.51 2.29 -20.39
N GLU A 284 -15.34 3.01 -19.64
CA GLU A 284 -16.05 4.20 -20.12
C GLU A 284 -15.57 5.45 -19.36
N TYR A 285 -15.30 6.50 -20.11
CA TYR A 285 -14.93 7.82 -19.60
C TYR A 285 -15.99 8.85 -20.05
N ASN A 286 -16.65 9.50 -19.12
CA ASN A 286 -17.75 10.45 -19.40
C ASN A 286 -18.86 9.85 -20.32
N GLY A 287 -19.22 8.60 -20.12
CA GLY A 287 -20.25 7.93 -20.91
C GLY A 287 -19.83 7.51 -22.32
N LYS A 288 -18.54 7.63 -22.66
CA LYS A 288 -17.99 7.14 -23.93
C LYS A 288 -16.99 6.01 -23.66
N ILE A 289 -17.07 4.96 -24.46
CA ILE A 289 -16.09 3.87 -24.43
C ILE A 289 -14.73 4.45 -24.80
N LEU A 290 -13.69 4.14 -23.99
CA LEU A 290 -12.31 4.50 -24.29
C LEU A 290 -11.83 3.78 -25.54
N ASP A 291 -10.87 4.37 -26.24
CA ASP A 291 -10.23 3.75 -27.39
C ASP A 291 -9.48 2.45 -27.01
N ASP A 292 -9.17 1.61 -28.00
CA ASP A 292 -8.55 0.29 -27.78
C ASP A 292 -7.22 0.40 -27.03
N TYR A 293 -6.45 1.44 -27.28
CA TYR A 293 -5.18 1.68 -26.59
C TYR A 293 -5.40 1.95 -25.10
N LEU A 294 -6.34 2.81 -24.76
CA LEU A 294 -6.66 3.13 -23.37
C LEU A 294 -7.39 1.97 -22.65
N GLN A 295 -8.09 1.11 -23.39
CA GLN A 295 -8.67 -0.12 -22.83
C GLN A 295 -7.60 -1.10 -22.35
N THR A 296 -6.46 -1.17 -23.03
CA THR A 296 -5.37 -2.09 -22.66
C THR A 296 -4.43 -1.51 -21.60
N LYS A 297 -4.38 -0.19 -21.48
CA LYS A 297 -3.47 0.49 -20.54
C LYS A 297 -3.55 0.01 -19.09
N PRO A 298 -4.72 -0.24 -18.47
CA PRO A 298 -4.78 -0.75 -17.09
C PRO A 298 -4.08 -2.10 -16.90
N LEU A 299 -3.92 -2.90 -17.94
CA LEU A 299 -3.18 -4.17 -17.89
C LEU A 299 -1.66 -4.00 -17.83
N GLU A 300 -1.18 -2.93 -18.44
CA GLU A 300 0.26 -2.62 -18.55
C GLU A 300 0.70 -1.59 -17.50
N SER A 301 -0.26 -0.91 -16.85
CA SER A 301 0.04 0.16 -15.92
C SER A 301 0.25 -0.37 -14.51
N PRO A 302 1.35 0.02 -13.85
CA PRO A 302 1.54 -0.31 -12.45
C PRO A 302 0.50 0.43 -11.59
N ASP A 303 0.06 -0.21 -10.51
CA ASP A 303 -0.78 0.42 -9.49
C ASP A 303 0.06 1.37 -8.63
N THR A 304 0.32 2.54 -9.19
CA THR A 304 1.08 3.60 -8.55
C THR A 304 0.39 4.13 -7.30
N ALA A 305 -0.94 4.15 -7.28
CA ALA A 305 -1.72 4.61 -6.13
C ALA A 305 -1.46 3.76 -4.88
N SER A 306 -1.60 2.44 -5.03
CA SER A 306 -1.28 1.50 -3.95
C SER A 306 0.18 1.59 -3.54
N SER A 307 1.12 1.69 -4.49
CA SER A 307 2.54 1.83 -4.19
C SER A 307 2.84 3.04 -3.31
N TYR A 308 2.27 4.19 -3.61
CA TYR A 308 2.40 5.40 -2.79
C TYR A 308 1.74 5.25 -1.42
N LEU A 309 0.52 4.70 -1.36
CA LEU A 309 -0.18 4.45 -0.10
C LEU A 309 0.68 3.59 0.83
N TRP A 310 1.19 2.48 0.32
CA TRP A 310 2.06 1.58 1.07
C TRP A 310 3.36 2.27 1.50
N LEU A 311 4.04 2.98 0.60
CA LEU A 311 5.30 3.67 0.90
C LEU A 311 5.13 4.70 2.02
N ILE A 312 4.14 5.57 1.91
CA ILE A 312 3.88 6.64 2.87
C ILE A 312 3.52 6.07 4.24
N THR A 313 2.60 5.11 4.29
CA THR A 313 2.13 4.54 5.56
C THR A 313 3.17 3.65 6.22
N LEU A 314 3.95 2.86 5.47
CA LEU A 314 5.04 2.04 6.01
C LEU A 314 6.19 2.90 6.53
N LEU A 315 6.55 3.96 5.82
CA LEU A 315 7.56 4.89 6.28
C LEU A 315 7.15 5.56 7.61
N HIS A 316 5.87 5.95 7.72
CA HIS A 316 5.33 6.46 8.98
C HIS A 316 5.38 5.40 10.09
N LEU A 317 4.97 4.16 9.80
CA LEU A 317 5.04 3.05 10.76
C LEU A 317 6.48 2.80 11.25
N ALA A 318 7.48 2.90 10.36
CA ALA A 318 8.88 2.77 10.74
C ALA A 318 9.31 3.85 11.76
N HIS A 319 8.87 5.10 11.59
CA HIS A 319 9.12 6.18 12.57
C HIS A 319 8.43 5.92 13.92
N ILE A 320 7.20 5.40 13.88
CA ILE A 320 6.48 4.99 15.11
C ILE A 320 7.23 3.87 15.83
N LEU A 321 7.70 2.84 15.13
CA LEU A 321 8.46 1.74 15.73
C LEU A 321 9.74 2.24 16.39
N PHE A 322 10.50 3.11 15.70
CA PHE A 322 11.68 3.75 16.29
C PHE A 322 11.34 4.51 17.58
N THR A 323 10.25 5.28 17.56
CA THR A 323 9.80 6.03 18.74
C THR A 323 9.32 5.13 19.85
N LEU A 324 8.70 4.00 19.54
CA LEU A 324 8.28 3.00 20.53
C LEU A 324 9.48 2.40 21.29
N PHE A 325 10.61 2.15 20.64
CA PHE A 325 11.82 1.74 21.33
C PHE A 325 12.29 2.80 22.33
N TYR A 326 12.21 4.08 21.95
CA TYR A 326 12.51 5.16 22.87
C TYR A 326 11.52 5.22 24.03
N MET A 327 10.21 5.09 23.74
CA MET A 327 9.15 5.08 24.76
C MET A 327 9.26 3.87 25.72
N ALA A 328 9.67 2.71 25.22
CA ALA A 328 9.98 1.54 26.07
C ALA A 328 11.07 1.88 27.11
N LYS A 329 12.15 2.50 26.65
CA LYS A 329 13.23 2.99 27.57
C LYS A 329 12.68 3.99 28.58
N MET A 330 11.83 4.94 28.16
CA MET A 330 11.21 5.91 29.06
C MET A 330 10.26 5.24 30.06
N THR A 331 9.55 4.20 29.63
CA THR A 331 8.67 3.40 30.51
C THR A 331 9.49 2.69 31.60
N ILE A 332 10.61 2.06 31.25
CA ILE A 332 11.52 1.42 32.21
C ILE A 332 12.07 2.46 33.20
N TYR A 333 12.48 3.65 32.73
CA TYR A 333 12.98 4.71 33.59
C TYR A 333 11.86 5.25 34.52
N SER A 334 10.63 5.33 34.02
CA SER A 334 9.47 5.72 34.84
C SER A 334 9.21 4.72 35.96
N LEU A 335 9.19 3.42 35.63
CA LEU A 335 8.97 2.35 36.62
C LEU A 335 10.09 2.33 37.68
N SER A 336 11.33 2.60 37.30
CA SER A 336 12.48 2.70 38.21
C SER A 336 12.48 3.98 39.05
N GLY A 337 11.47 4.85 38.92
CA GLY A 337 11.36 6.09 39.72
C GLY A 337 12.37 7.18 39.41
N ARG A 338 13.01 7.12 38.22
CA ARG A 338 14.06 8.08 37.81
C ARG A 338 13.53 9.43 37.36
N PHE A 339 12.21 9.56 37.13
CA PHE A 339 11.59 10.85 36.81
C PHE A 339 11.23 11.59 38.08
N THR A 340 11.95 12.67 38.34
CA THR A 340 11.66 13.66 39.37
C THR A 340 11.10 14.92 38.71
N PRO A 341 10.46 15.84 39.49
CA PRO A 341 10.00 17.11 38.94
C PRO A 341 11.05 17.89 38.15
N GLU A 342 12.32 17.73 38.57
CA GLU A 342 13.49 18.38 37.94
C GLU A 342 14.00 17.65 36.70
N ASN A 343 13.86 16.30 36.64
CA ASN A 343 14.39 15.46 35.57
C ASN A 343 13.28 14.88 34.67
N THR A 344 12.56 15.76 33.98
CA THR A 344 11.50 15.36 33.04
C THR A 344 11.83 15.64 31.57
N LEU A 345 13.04 16.15 31.27
CA LEU A 345 13.43 16.56 29.92
C LEU A 345 13.26 15.45 28.88
N SER A 346 13.80 14.26 29.15
CA SER A 346 13.76 13.12 28.22
C SER A 346 12.32 12.70 27.91
N LEU A 347 11.44 12.70 28.93
CA LEU A 347 10.03 12.39 28.74
C LEU A 347 9.32 13.48 27.90
N LYS A 348 9.64 14.76 28.13
CA LYS A 348 9.11 15.88 27.32
C LYS A 348 9.55 15.77 25.86
N LEU A 349 10.82 15.47 25.58
CA LEU A 349 11.33 15.32 24.23
C LEU A 349 10.64 14.14 23.51
N GLY A 350 10.50 13.00 24.19
CA GLY A 350 9.75 11.86 23.67
C GLY A 350 8.29 12.19 23.37
N ALA A 351 7.62 12.94 24.26
CA ALA A 351 6.24 13.36 24.05
C ALA A 351 6.07 14.33 22.87
N ILE A 352 6.97 15.31 22.70
CA ILE A 352 6.95 16.23 21.55
C ILE A 352 7.03 15.43 20.24
N PHE A 353 7.95 14.49 20.17
CA PHE A 353 8.10 13.65 18.99
C PHE A 353 6.91 12.71 18.77
N TRP A 354 6.35 12.15 19.84
CA TRP A 354 5.14 11.32 19.79
C TRP A 354 3.92 12.08 19.28
N HIS A 355 3.69 13.29 19.80
CA HIS A 355 2.61 14.16 19.32
C HIS A 355 2.80 14.53 17.84
N PHE A 356 4.03 14.85 17.43
CA PHE A 356 4.34 15.15 16.04
C PHE A 356 3.98 13.98 15.12
N LEU A 357 4.38 12.75 15.48
CA LEU A 357 4.02 11.57 14.69
C LEU A 357 2.52 11.29 14.69
N GLY A 358 1.82 11.53 15.81
CA GLY A 358 0.36 11.43 15.87
C GLY A 358 -0.34 12.43 14.93
N ILE A 359 0.11 13.69 14.92
CA ILE A 359 -0.40 14.72 14.01
C ILE A 359 -0.08 14.38 12.56
N LEU A 360 1.13 13.90 12.29
CA LEU A 360 1.54 13.46 10.97
C LEU A 360 0.66 12.31 10.48
N TRP A 361 0.31 11.34 11.34
CA TRP A 361 -0.62 10.27 10.98
C TRP A 361 -2.01 10.80 10.60
N VAL A 362 -2.56 11.72 11.39
CA VAL A 362 -3.85 12.37 11.08
C VAL A 362 -3.78 13.08 9.73
N TYR A 363 -2.70 13.83 9.46
CA TYR A 363 -2.47 14.45 8.17
C TYR A 363 -2.46 13.43 7.03
N LEU A 364 -1.73 12.33 7.18
CA LEU A 364 -1.66 11.27 6.17
C LEU A 364 -3.01 10.60 5.95
N LEU A 365 -3.75 10.29 7.01
CA LEU A 365 -5.09 9.70 6.91
C LEU A 365 -6.06 10.63 6.18
N LEU A 366 -6.08 11.92 6.50
CA LEU A 366 -6.91 12.91 5.82
C LEU A 366 -6.49 13.07 4.36
N PHE A 367 -5.19 13.11 4.09
CA PHE A 367 -4.66 13.16 2.73
C PHE A 367 -5.15 11.94 1.92
N LEU A 368 -5.00 10.73 2.46
CA LEU A 368 -5.45 9.51 1.81
C LEU A 368 -6.98 9.42 1.70
N LEU A 369 -7.74 10.02 2.62
CA LEU A 369 -9.20 10.01 2.58
C LEU A 369 -9.77 10.96 1.52
N PHE A 370 -9.20 12.15 1.37
CA PHE A 370 -9.75 13.21 0.52
C PHE A 370 -9.09 13.30 -0.85
N ILE A 371 -7.83 12.92 -0.97
CA ILE A 371 -7.04 13.07 -2.19
C ILE A 371 -6.82 11.74 -2.88
N HIS A 372 -6.60 10.65 -2.10
CA HIS A 372 -6.46 9.29 -2.64
C HIS A 372 -7.67 8.85 -3.39
#